data_b196fd43dd637ab4efb2e91fc1814a3c
#
_entry.id   b196fd43dd637ab4efb2e91fc1814a3c
#
_cell.length_a   1.000
_cell.length_b   1.000
_cell.length_c   1.000
_cell.angle_alpha   90.00
_cell.angle_beta   90.00
_cell.angle_gamma   90.00
#
_symmetry.space_group_name_H-M   'P 1'
#
loop_
_entity.id
_entity.type
_entity.pdbx_description
1 polymer ?
#
loop_
_entity_poly.entity_id
_entity_poly.type
_entity_poly.pdbx_seq_one_letter_code
_entity_poly.pdbx_strand_id
1 'polypeptide(L)'
;MSSGTVGAALEGCVHGRRAIAMSFPFKGWGSWTDEDVTCALEVALDVTGSLWRSWSEEDAPGDAFYNVNVPLWAAAPLKREGRLADLRWVRTTVDAETGYTSLFRRGGEEGGVEKSIFEWHPTGQRVFDSETALEGGDVAAVRDGHVSITKLAPTFQGLKMM
;
A
#
# COMPACT_ATOMS: atom_id res chain seq x y z
N MET A 1 7.69 -1.05 10.15
CA MET A 1 7.12 -0.83 8.80
C MET A 1 8.23 -1.10 7.80
N SER A 2 8.10 -2.14 6.96
CA SER A 2 9.18 -2.58 6.04
C SER A 2 8.95 -2.17 4.58
N SER A 3 7.98 -1.28 4.31
CA SER A 3 7.71 -0.81 2.95
C SER A 3 8.72 0.27 2.54
N GLY A 4 9.52 -0.03 1.52
CA GLY A 4 10.44 0.96 0.94
C GLY A 4 9.71 2.19 0.37
N THR A 5 8.50 2.00 -0.20
CA THR A 5 7.67 3.07 -0.75
C THR A 5 7.23 4.05 0.33
N VAL A 6 6.68 3.53 1.43
CA VAL A 6 6.26 4.36 2.58
C VAL A 6 7.47 4.98 3.26
N GLY A 7 8.60 4.26 3.36
CA GLY A 7 9.84 4.79 3.92
C GLY A 7 10.38 5.98 3.14
N ALA A 8 10.37 5.92 1.81
CA ALA A 8 10.81 7.02 0.96
C ALA A 8 9.88 8.26 1.09
N ALA A 9 8.57 8.04 1.16
CA ALA A 9 7.62 9.14 1.36
C ALA A 9 7.75 9.78 2.75
N LEU A 10 7.97 8.96 3.79
CA LEU A 10 8.27 9.43 5.14
C LEU A 10 9.53 10.30 5.16
N GLU A 11 10.61 9.85 4.52
CA GLU A 11 11.85 10.62 4.41
C GLU A 11 11.62 11.98 3.73
N GLY A 12 10.89 11.98 2.59
CA GLY A 12 10.49 13.22 1.93
C GLY A 12 9.71 14.16 2.85
N CYS A 13 8.77 13.59 3.62
CA CYS A 13 7.95 14.34 4.57
C CYS A 13 8.81 14.96 5.70
N VAL A 14 9.71 14.21 6.31
CA VAL A 14 10.65 14.69 7.35
C VAL A 14 11.50 15.85 6.84
N HIS A 15 11.84 15.85 5.54
CA HIS A 15 12.56 16.95 4.89
C HIS A 15 11.64 18.09 4.42
N GLY A 16 10.43 18.21 4.94
CA GLY A 16 9.51 19.31 4.63
C GLY A 16 8.97 19.27 3.19
N ARG A 17 8.82 18.07 2.61
CA ARG A 17 8.26 17.90 1.26
C ARG A 17 6.88 17.25 1.34
N ARG A 18 5.98 17.66 0.44
CA ARG A 18 4.76 16.92 0.18
C ARG A 18 5.13 15.58 -0.47
N ALA A 19 4.66 14.46 0.08
CA ALA A 19 5.02 13.14 -0.39
C ALA A 19 3.80 12.22 -0.47
N ILE A 20 3.74 11.41 -1.53
CA ILE A 20 2.72 10.38 -1.74
C ILE A 20 3.44 9.06 -2.00
N ALA A 21 3.25 8.08 -1.12
CA ALA A 21 3.63 6.70 -1.36
C ALA A 21 2.55 6.04 -2.22
N MET A 22 2.91 5.58 -3.42
CA MET A 22 1.98 4.93 -4.35
C MET A 22 2.34 3.47 -4.50
N SER A 23 1.37 2.59 -4.32
CA SER A 23 1.54 1.15 -4.49
C SER A 23 0.40 0.57 -5.34
N PHE A 24 0.73 -0.49 -6.09
CA PHE A 24 -0.20 -1.20 -6.97
C PHE A 24 -0.32 -2.66 -6.52
N PRO A 25 -1.21 -2.95 -5.57
CA PRO A 25 -1.48 -4.32 -5.13
C PRO A 25 -1.99 -5.20 -6.28
N PHE A 26 -1.63 -6.49 -6.26
CA PHE A 26 -2.07 -7.49 -7.22
C PHE A 26 -2.38 -8.82 -6.50
N LYS A 27 -3.29 -9.64 -7.07
CA LYS A 27 -3.77 -10.88 -6.44
C LYS A 27 -2.77 -12.04 -6.52
N GLY A 28 -1.88 -12.02 -7.50
CA GLY A 28 -0.88 -13.06 -7.69
C GLY A 28 0.14 -12.64 -8.75
N TRP A 29 1.32 -13.23 -8.71
CA TRP A 29 2.38 -12.88 -9.66
C TRP A 29 1.95 -13.19 -11.09
N GLY A 30 2.01 -12.18 -11.97
CA GLY A 30 1.56 -12.32 -13.38
C GLY A 30 0.04 -12.34 -13.57
N SER A 31 -0.76 -12.01 -12.56
CA SER A 31 -2.22 -11.98 -12.64
C SER A 31 -2.80 -10.70 -13.27
N TRP A 32 -1.97 -9.85 -13.84
CA TRP A 32 -2.38 -8.58 -14.44
C TRP A 32 -2.03 -8.53 -15.93
N THR A 33 -2.76 -7.72 -16.66
CA THR A 33 -2.56 -7.40 -18.08
C THR A 33 -2.02 -5.98 -18.25
N ASP A 34 -1.54 -5.63 -19.45
CA ASP A 34 -1.14 -4.27 -19.79
C ASP A 34 -2.31 -3.27 -19.66
N GLU A 35 -3.54 -3.73 -19.93
CA GLU A 35 -4.74 -2.93 -19.74
C GLU A 35 -4.97 -2.61 -18.26
N ASP A 36 -4.79 -3.60 -17.37
CA ASP A 36 -4.93 -3.40 -15.92
C ASP A 36 -3.93 -2.36 -15.43
N VAL A 37 -2.68 -2.45 -15.87
CA VAL A 37 -1.63 -1.48 -15.54
C VAL A 37 -1.99 -0.09 -16.05
N THR A 38 -2.42 0.02 -17.32
CA THR A 38 -2.78 1.30 -17.94
C THR A 38 -3.93 1.97 -17.20
N CYS A 39 -5.01 1.22 -16.91
CA CYS A 39 -6.16 1.75 -16.19
C CYS A 39 -5.81 2.14 -14.74
N ALA A 40 -4.98 1.35 -14.06
CA ALA A 40 -4.54 1.68 -12.71
C ALA A 40 -3.66 2.94 -12.68
N LEU A 41 -2.81 3.16 -13.70
CA LEU A 41 -2.01 4.38 -13.83
C LEU A 41 -2.89 5.62 -14.08
N GLU A 42 -3.92 5.53 -14.93
CA GLU A 42 -4.89 6.63 -15.10
C GLU A 42 -5.52 7.01 -13.75
N VAL A 43 -6.01 6.02 -12.99
CA VAL A 43 -6.58 6.25 -11.65
C VAL A 43 -5.54 6.85 -10.70
N ALA A 44 -4.30 6.37 -10.72
CA ALA A 44 -3.23 6.88 -9.88
C ALA A 44 -2.90 8.35 -10.17
N LEU A 45 -2.91 8.74 -11.45
CA LEU A 45 -2.72 10.14 -11.86
C LEU A 45 -3.87 11.03 -11.35
N ASP A 46 -5.12 10.57 -11.48
CA ASP A 46 -6.29 11.31 -11.00
C ASP A 46 -6.28 11.50 -9.49
N VAL A 47 -5.97 10.41 -8.74
CA VAL A 47 -5.82 10.46 -7.27
C VAL A 47 -4.70 11.40 -6.88
N THR A 48 -3.52 11.29 -7.50
CA THR A 48 -2.38 12.17 -7.23
C THR A 48 -2.72 13.62 -7.48
N GLY A 49 -3.33 13.92 -8.63
CA GLY A 49 -3.73 15.27 -8.99
C GLY A 49 -4.77 15.85 -8.03
N SER A 50 -5.74 15.02 -7.58
CA SER A 50 -6.74 15.41 -6.60
C SER A 50 -6.11 15.70 -5.23
N LEU A 51 -5.28 14.79 -4.71
CA LEU A 51 -4.57 14.96 -3.45
C LEU A 51 -3.67 16.20 -3.48
N TRP A 52 -2.94 16.41 -4.58
CA TRP A 52 -2.07 17.56 -4.72
C TRP A 52 -2.82 18.89 -4.67
N ARG A 53 -3.98 18.98 -5.32
CA ARG A 53 -4.83 20.18 -5.31
C ARG A 53 -5.53 20.40 -3.97
N SER A 54 -5.94 19.31 -3.31
CA SER A 54 -6.66 19.38 -2.02
C SER A 54 -5.72 19.36 -0.81
N TRP A 55 -4.41 19.33 -1.04
CA TRP A 55 -3.43 19.38 0.05
C TRP A 55 -3.60 20.71 0.78
N SER A 56 -4.19 20.65 1.96
CA SER A 56 -4.62 21.85 2.66
C SER A 56 -3.43 22.72 3.05
N GLU A 57 -3.64 24.03 3.09
CA GLU A 57 -2.67 24.98 3.63
C GLU A 57 -2.47 24.78 5.15
N GLU A 58 -3.41 24.08 5.79
CA GLU A 58 -3.34 23.71 7.21
C GLU A 58 -2.29 22.61 7.48
N ASP A 59 -1.96 21.80 6.46
CA ASP A 59 -0.89 20.82 6.55
C ASP A 59 0.40 21.46 6.03
N ALA A 60 1.24 21.97 6.89
CA ALA A 60 2.56 22.44 6.49
C ALA A 60 3.34 21.28 5.83
N PRO A 61 4.20 21.57 4.84
CA PRO A 61 5.10 20.56 4.31
C PRO A 61 5.92 19.94 5.46
N GLY A 62 5.81 18.63 5.62
CA GLY A 62 6.44 17.90 6.73
C GLY A 62 5.48 17.38 7.80
N ASP A 63 4.24 17.88 7.86
CA ASP A 63 3.27 17.43 8.87
C ASP A 63 2.62 16.11 8.53
N ALA A 64 2.44 15.83 7.24
CA ALA A 64 1.81 14.61 6.77
C ALA A 64 2.26 14.20 5.36
N PHE A 65 2.06 12.92 5.06
CA PHE A 65 2.16 12.33 3.74
C PHE A 65 1.01 11.35 3.50
N TYR A 66 0.79 10.97 2.24
CA TYR A 66 -0.25 10.00 1.90
C TYR A 66 0.35 8.66 1.50
N ASN A 67 -0.29 7.57 1.97
CA ASN A 67 -0.10 6.23 1.46
C ASN A 67 -1.33 5.85 0.63
N VAL A 68 -1.12 5.57 -0.65
CA VAL A 68 -2.18 5.27 -1.61
C VAL A 68 -1.94 3.89 -2.22
N ASN A 69 -2.97 3.05 -2.21
CA ASN A 69 -2.92 1.75 -2.86
C ASN A 69 -4.00 1.70 -3.95
N VAL A 70 -3.60 1.46 -5.19
CA VAL A 70 -4.47 1.33 -6.36
C VAL A 70 -4.45 -0.12 -6.82
N PRO A 71 -5.52 -0.92 -6.57
CA PRO A 71 -5.55 -2.34 -6.97
C PRO A 71 -5.48 -2.49 -8.50
N LEU A 72 -4.51 -3.25 -9.02
CA LEU A 72 -4.33 -3.44 -10.46
C LEU A 72 -5.57 -4.07 -11.14
N TRP A 73 -6.29 -4.93 -10.43
CA TRP A 73 -7.44 -5.67 -10.99
C TRP A 73 -8.75 -4.89 -11.02
N ALA A 74 -8.80 -3.66 -10.46
CA ALA A 74 -10.08 -3.01 -10.16
C ALA A 74 -10.58 -2.12 -11.31
N ALA A 75 -9.71 -1.33 -11.92
CA ALA A 75 -10.11 -0.25 -12.84
C ALA A 75 -10.51 -0.77 -14.24
N ALA A 76 -9.76 -1.71 -14.81
CA ALA A 76 -9.99 -2.16 -16.19
C ALA A 76 -11.37 -2.83 -16.42
N PRO A 77 -11.87 -3.74 -15.55
CA PRO A 77 -13.21 -4.28 -15.69
C PRO A 77 -14.29 -3.20 -15.63
N LEU A 78 -14.20 -2.27 -14.67
CA LEU A 78 -15.15 -1.19 -14.52
C LEU A 78 -15.14 -0.23 -15.71
N LYS A 79 -13.96 0.05 -16.27
CA LYS A 79 -13.82 0.90 -17.46
C LYS A 79 -14.48 0.25 -18.68
N ARG A 80 -14.30 -1.06 -18.90
CA ARG A 80 -14.94 -1.80 -20.00
C ARG A 80 -16.47 -1.81 -19.89
N GLU A 81 -17.00 -1.82 -18.68
CA GLU A 81 -18.43 -1.76 -18.40
C GLU A 81 -18.99 -0.32 -18.39
N GLY A 82 -18.17 0.71 -18.61
CA GLY A 82 -18.57 2.10 -18.52
C GLY A 82 -18.90 2.57 -17.09
N ARG A 83 -18.42 1.84 -16.09
CA ARG A 83 -18.72 2.01 -14.66
C ARG A 83 -17.50 2.45 -13.85
N LEU A 84 -16.51 3.08 -14.46
CA LEU A 84 -15.30 3.53 -13.74
C LEU A 84 -15.63 4.48 -12.56
N ALA A 85 -16.76 5.18 -12.63
CA ALA A 85 -17.25 6.01 -11.52
C ALA A 85 -17.61 5.22 -10.25
N ASP A 86 -17.81 3.89 -10.35
CA ASP A 86 -18.06 3.01 -9.20
C ASP A 86 -16.77 2.70 -8.42
N LEU A 87 -15.60 2.98 -9.00
CA LEU A 87 -14.34 2.85 -8.31
C LEU A 87 -14.21 3.93 -7.22
N ARG A 88 -14.36 3.52 -6.00
CA ARG A 88 -14.32 4.44 -4.85
C ARG A 88 -12.88 4.75 -4.44
N TRP A 89 -12.67 5.98 -4.00
CA TRP A 89 -11.48 6.40 -3.27
C TRP A 89 -11.84 6.52 -1.80
N VAL A 90 -11.32 5.61 -1.00
CA VAL A 90 -11.70 5.46 0.40
C VAL A 90 -10.61 6.03 1.31
N ARG A 91 -11.00 6.93 2.21
CA ARG A 91 -10.13 7.36 3.31
C ARG A 91 -10.03 6.21 4.30
N THR A 92 -8.80 5.79 4.59
CA THR A 92 -8.53 4.59 5.40
C THR A 92 -7.55 4.88 6.52
N THR A 93 -7.52 3.96 7.49
CA THR A 93 -6.42 3.83 8.47
C THR A 93 -5.49 2.70 8.04
N VAL A 94 -4.24 2.72 8.54
CA VAL A 94 -3.33 1.57 8.35
C VAL A 94 -3.87 0.40 9.15
N ASP A 95 -4.04 -0.74 8.51
CA ASP A 95 -4.34 -1.98 9.21
C ASP A 95 -3.10 -2.42 10.00
N ALA A 96 -3.24 -2.53 11.32
CA ALA A 96 -2.14 -2.88 12.21
C ALA A 96 -1.77 -4.37 12.13
N GLU A 97 -2.70 -5.21 11.72
CA GLU A 97 -2.45 -6.63 11.50
C GLU A 97 -1.79 -6.85 10.13
N THR A 98 -0.51 -6.53 10.04
CA THR A 98 0.25 -6.82 8.84
C THR A 98 0.47 -8.32 8.74
N GLY A 99 -0.01 -8.95 7.65
CA GLY A 99 0.28 -10.34 7.32
C GLY A 99 1.76 -10.65 7.05
N TYR A 100 2.64 -9.69 7.30
CA TYR A 100 4.09 -9.83 7.20
C TYR A 100 4.70 -10.24 8.55
N THR A 101 4.30 -11.40 9.06
CA THR A 101 4.92 -11.95 10.26
C THR A 101 6.34 -12.49 9.99
N SER A 102 6.63 -12.88 8.75
CA SER A 102 7.98 -13.23 8.29
C SER A 102 8.10 -13.01 6.79
N LEU A 103 9.10 -12.23 6.36
CA LEU A 103 9.44 -12.04 4.94
C LEU A 103 10.36 -13.12 4.42
N PHE A 104 10.99 -13.89 5.32
CA PHE A 104 11.95 -14.91 5.00
C PHE A 104 11.61 -16.20 5.73
N ARG A 105 11.72 -17.32 5.02
CA ARG A 105 11.68 -18.66 5.60
C ARG A 105 13.09 -19.23 5.60
N ARG A 106 13.48 -19.88 6.68
CA ARG A 106 14.74 -20.65 6.70
C ARG A 106 14.58 -21.85 5.77
N GLY A 107 15.35 -21.89 4.70
CA GLY A 107 15.45 -23.01 3.78
C GLY A 107 16.26 -24.16 4.38
N GLY A 108 16.15 -25.34 3.76
CA GLY A 108 16.80 -26.55 4.24
C GLY A 108 18.33 -26.53 4.11
N GLU A 109 18.95 -27.52 4.72
CA GLU A 109 20.40 -27.79 4.68
C GLU A 109 20.80 -28.31 3.29
N GLU A 110 21.72 -27.64 2.62
CA GLU A 110 22.41 -28.17 1.44
C GLU A 110 23.83 -28.51 1.82
N GLY A 111 24.17 -29.80 1.72
CA GLY A 111 25.57 -30.25 1.67
C GLY A 111 26.38 -30.23 2.96
N GLY A 112 25.80 -30.43 4.14
CA GLY A 112 26.55 -30.68 5.38
C GLY A 112 27.34 -29.48 5.94
N VAL A 113 27.21 -28.31 5.35
CA VAL A 113 27.69 -27.03 5.89
C VAL A 113 26.47 -26.27 6.34
N GLU A 114 26.49 -25.80 7.59
CA GLU A 114 25.41 -25.02 8.21
C GLU A 114 25.30 -23.63 7.53
N LYS A 115 24.89 -23.62 6.25
CA LYS A 115 24.48 -22.40 5.54
C LYS A 115 23.02 -22.19 5.82
N SER A 116 22.70 -21.20 6.65
CA SER A 116 21.32 -20.72 6.79
C SER A 116 20.92 -20.03 5.49
N ILE A 117 20.23 -20.77 4.62
CA ILE A 117 19.63 -20.20 3.40
C ILE A 117 18.30 -19.59 3.83
N PHE A 118 18.12 -18.30 3.58
CA PHE A 118 16.85 -17.61 3.79
C PHE A 118 16.20 -17.38 2.42
N GLU A 119 15.06 -18.02 2.23
CA GLU A 119 14.24 -17.80 1.04
C GLU A 119 13.28 -16.63 1.25
N TRP A 120 13.19 -15.74 0.28
CA TRP A 120 12.15 -14.73 0.25
C TRP A 120 10.78 -15.41 0.12
N HIS A 121 10.00 -15.34 1.17
CA HIS A 121 8.70 -16.00 1.26
C HIS A 121 7.65 -15.04 1.83
N PRO A 122 7.25 -14.00 1.07
CA PRO A 122 6.24 -13.07 1.52
C PRO A 122 4.91 -13.82 1.68
N THR A 123 4.37 -13.85 2.89
CA THR A 123 3.04 -14.40 3.16
C THR A 123 1.91 -13.47 2.71
N GLY A 124 2.21 -12.51 1.82
CA GLY A 124 1.33 -11.44 1.40
C GLY A 124 -0.01 -11.86 0.79
N GLN A 125 -0.14 -13.10 0.32
CA GLN A 125 -1.42 -13.61 -0.17
C GLN A 125 -2.47 -13.70 0.94
N ARG A 126 -2.05 -13.96 2.19
CA ARG A 126 -2.97 -13.99 3.35
C ARG A 126 -3.51 -12.63 3.74
N VAL A 127 -2.86 -11.53 3.35
CA VAL A 127 -3.31 -10.17 3.66
C VAL A 127 -4.65 -9.87 2.98
N PHE A 128 -4.85 -10.36 1.75
CA PHE A 128 -6.10 -10.14 1.01
C PHE A 128 -7.19 -11.18 1.32
N ASP A 129 -6.78 -12.35 1.85
CA ASP A 129 -7.70 -13.44 2.20
C ASP A 129 -8.15 -13.36 3.67
N SER A 130 -7.62 -12.41 4.45
CA SER A 130 -7.89 -12.30 5.88
C SER A 130 -9.32 -11.81 6.13
N GLU A 131 -10.13 -12.64 6.78
CA GLU A 131 -11.42 -12.23 7.35
C GLU A 131 -11.26 -11.19 8.48
N THR A 132 -10.02 -10.94 8.90
CA THR A 132 -9.66 -10.06 10.03
C THR A 132 -9.32 -8.63 9.59
N ALA A 133 -9.45 -8.28 8.30
CA ALA A 133 -9.23 -6.90 7.84
C ALA A 133 -10.19 -5.96 8.60
N LEU A 134 -9.63 -4.95 9.25
CA LEU A 134 -10.40 -3.98 10.03
C LEU A 134 -11.34 -3.20 9.12
N GLU A 135 -12.59 -3.02 9.55
CA GLU A 135 -13.52 -2.13 8.88
C GLU A 135 -12.92 -0.72 8.83
N GLY A 136 -12.86 -0.12 7.63
CA GLY A 136 -12.19 1.18 7.41
C GLY A 136 -10.66 1.10 7.27
N GLY A 137 -10.07 -0.09 7.31
CA GLY A 137 -8.64 -0.33 7.04
C GLY A 137 -8.29 -0.27 5.55
N ASP A 138 -7.02 -0.03 5.26
CA ASP A 138 -6.49 0.03 3.89
C ASP A 138 -6.54 -1.35 3.20
N VAL A 139 -6.33 -2.43 3.95
CA VAL A 139 -6.44 -3.81 3.45
C VAL A 139 -7.86 -4.14 3.00
N ALA A 140 -8.89 -3.78 3.80
CA ALA A 140 -10.28 -4.01 3.46
C ALA A 140 -10.68 -3.25 2.18
N ALA A 141 -10.31 -1.98 2.06
CA ALA A 141 -10.61 -1.17 0.88
C ALA A 141 -9.98 -1.78 -0.39
N VAL A 142 -8.71 -2.19 -0.31
CA VAL A 142 -8.00 -2.81 -1.44
C VAL A 142 -8.62 -4.16 -1.81
N ARG A 143 -8.92 -5.02 -0.82
CA ARG A 143 -9.58 -6.33 -1.05
C ARG A 143 -10.89 -6.17 -1.81
N ASP A 144 -11.68 -5.16 -1.44
CA ASP A 144 -12.98 -4.86 -2.05
C ASP A 144 -12.83 -4.14 -3.42
N GLY A 145 -11.60 -3.97 -3.92
CA GLY A 145 -11.30 -3.38 -5.22
C GLY A 145 -11.38 -1.86 -5.24
N HIS A 146 -11.26 -1.22 -4.09
CA HIS A 146 -11.25 0.24 -3.97
C HIS A 146 -9.86 0.81 -3.79
N VAL A 147 -9.67 2.07 -4.17
CA VAL A 147 -8.44 2.80 -3.87
C VAL A 147 -8.42 3.17 -2.40
N SER A 148 -7.39 2.75 -1.66
CA SER A 148 -7.20 3.21 -0.29
C SER A 148 -6.33 4.46 -0.25
N ILE A 149 -6.69 5.43 0.58
CA ILE A 149 -5.95 6.67 0.80
C ILE A 149 -5.79 6.87 2.30
N THR A 150 -4.59 6.66 2.80
CA THR A 150 -4.28 6.82 4.22
C THR A 150 -3.38 8.04 4.42
N LYS A 151 -3.82 9.00 5.24
CA LYS A 151 -2.99 10.12 5.67
C LYS A 151 -2.15 9.69 6.86
N LEU A 152 -0.84 9.84 6.76
CA LEU A 152 0.13 9.46 7.79
C LEU A 152 0.91 10.70 8.26
N ALA A 153 1.18 10.76 9.56
CA ALA A 153 2.05 11.78 10.13
C ALA A 153 3.43 11.17 10.46
N PRO A 154 4.52 11.90 10.29
CA PRO A 154 5.88 11.45 10.63
C PRO A 154 6.13 11.53 12.15
N THR A 155 5.23 10.97 12.96
CA THR A 155 5.37 11.02 14.41
C THR A 155 6.22 9.85 14.91
N PHE A 156 7.41 10.17 15.39
CA PHE A 156 8.23 9.25 16.19
C PHE A 156 7.83 9.40 17.66
N GLN A 157 6.79 8.70 18.10
CA GLN A 157 6.51 8.62 19.53
C GLN A 157 7.60 7.76 20.16
N GLY A 158 8.48 8.37 20.92
CA GLY A 158 9.43 7.66 21.76
C GLY A 158 8.67 6.74 22.71
N LEU A 159 8.98 5.44 22.69
CA LEU A 159 8.49 4.52 23.72
C LEU A 159 8.97 5.08 25.06
N LYS A 160 8.03 5.39 25.98
CA LYS A 160 8.37 5.58 27.39
C LYS A 160 8.98 4.27 27.85
N MET A 161 10.28 4.26 28.10
CA MET A 161 10.89 3.17 28.83
C MET A 161 10.29 3.20 30.25
N MET A 162 9.55 2.13 30.60
CA MET A 162 9.13 1.88 31.97
C MET A 162 10.31 1.30 32.75
#